data_93ed4084852c0a6305a62caef405596b
#
_entry.id   93ed4084852c0a6305a62caef405596b
#
_cell.length_a   1.000
_cell.length_b   1.000
_cell.length_c   1.000
_cell.angle_alpha   90.00
_cell.angle_beta   90.00
_cell.angle_gamma   90.00
#
_symmetry.space_group_name_H-M   'P 1'
#
loop_
_entity.id
_entity.type
_entity.pdbx_description
1 polymer ?
#
loop_
_entity_poly.entity_id
_entity_poly.type
_entity_poly.pdbx_seq_one_letter_code
_entity_poly.pdbx_strand_id
1 'polypeptide(L)'
;MQGVGKMKYNKSYLARRLALSLIIGGMFVSSAYALPQGGAVVGGGSNGNIGGSGNVMDITGTGSNNVAIKWEQFNIANGETVNFKNMANVLNYVTGNTKSEIYGTLNGQNVNVFLLNPNGILFGKGAAVNVGSLHASTGKMTDAAINGFNGTPAIDLSSVTADVLNLGAIRADKVTIEGANISLGNAADIKKQNGDAIAAADQANYILKAEGTINVGYETIGTKNISIIENGVSTEHAIRDYSAGAAEKGSTLFTGKKLNGSEANNINDCMLISDIYELQSIQDNRAGRYMLIKDIDGATTKNWNSGAGFKTLFNDSALKFIGVFDGAGYTISDLYINSSTGKYGGLFGVSAGKIANVQLSGIDYNFTGGIEAIGGIVGYNLSLIHI
;
A
#
# COMPACT_ATOMS: atom_id res chain seq x y z
N MET A 1 -24.87 -39.75 23.65
CA MET A 1 -23.93 -39.61 22.54
C MET A 1 -24.44 -38.49 21.67
N GLN A 2 -23.89 -37.30 21.84
CA GLN A 2 -24.21 -36.14 20.99
C GLN A 2 -23.09 -35.96 19.99
N GLY A 3 -23.46 -35.90 18.69
CA GLY A 3 -22.54 -35.83 17.57
C GLY A 3 -21.85 -34.47 17.46
N VAL A 4 -20.54 -34.53 17.35
CA VAL A 4 -19.67 -33.38 17.06
C VAL A 4 -19.84 -33.00 15.60
N GLY A 5 -20.49 -31.86 15.35
CA GLY A 5 -20.63 -31.29 14.02
C GLY A 5 -19.27 -30.81 13.49
N LYS A 6 -18.79 -31.46 12.42
CA LYS A 6 -17.60 -31.00 11.68
C LYS A 6 -17.95 -29.72 10.93
N MET A 7 -17.40 -28.57 11.35
CA MET A 7 -17.40 -27.35 10.56
C MET A 7 -16.65 -27.57 9.26
N LYS A 8 -17.34 -27.50 8.14
CA LYS A 8 -16.72 -27.45 6.80
C LYS A 8 -16.16 -26.06 6.57
N TYR A 9 -14.85 -25.89 6.71
CA TYR A 9 -14.18 -24.67 6.29
C TYR A 9 -14.13 -24.57 4.76
N ASN A 10 -14.62 -23.45 4.25
CA ASN A 10 -14.65 -23.20 2.80
C ASN A 10 -13.21 -22.92 2.31
N LYS A 11 -12.67 -23.78 1.45
CA LYS A 11 -11.30 -23.68 0.92
C LYS A 11 -11.01 -22.36 0.17
N SER A 12 -12.03 -21.71 -0.38
CA SER A 12 -11.87 -20.40 -1.02
C SER A 12 -11.56 -19.28 -0.04
N TYR A 13 -11.97 -19.42 1.22
CA TYR A 13 -11.72 -18.47 2.30
C TYR A 13 -10.26 -18.52 2.78
N LEU A 14 -9.66 -19.71 2.75
CA LEU A 14 -8.26 -19.90 3.12
C LEU A 14 -7.30 -19.37 2.04
N ALA A 15 -7.65 -19.54 0.76
CA ALA A 15 -6.84 -19.06 -0.36
C ALA A 15 -6.83 -17.51 -0.43
N ARG A 16 -7.95 -16.85 -0.13
CA ARG A 16 -8.02 -15.38 -0.04
C ARG A 16 -7.24 -14.83 1.15
N ARG A 17 -7.21 -15.55 2.29
CA ARG A 17 -6.38 -15.18 3.45
C ARG A 17 -4.89 -15.28 3.16
N LEU A 18 -4.47 -16.27 2.36
CA LEU A 18 -3.06 -16.45 1.97
C LEU A 18 -2.59 -15.38 0.99
N ALA A 19 -3.43 -14.92 0.06
CA ALA A 19 -3.04 -13.91 -0.93
C ALA A 19 -2.75 -12.55 -0.27
N LEU A 20 -3.58 -12.09 0.67
CA LEU A 20 -3.36 -10.80 1.34
C LEU A 20 -2.30 -10.87 2.45
N SER A 21 -2.18 -12.02 3.14
CA SER A 21 -1.07 -12.24 4.08
C SER A 21 0.28 -12.39 3.38
N LEU A 22 0.31 -12.76 2.10
CA LEU A 22 1.54 -12.78 1.30
C LEU A 22 2.00 -11.37 0.92
N ILE A 23 1.09 -10.41 0.74
CA ILE A 23 1.47 -9.00 0.49
C ILE A 23 2.18 -8.41 1.72
N ILE A 24 1.76 -8.78 2.93
CA ILE A 24 2.34 -8.28 4.19
C ILE A 24 3.47 -9.18 4.71
N GLY A 25 3.49 -10.47 4.36
CA GLY A 25 4.46 -11.45 4.87
C GLY A 25 5.68 -11.72 4.00
N GLY A 26 5.75 -11.14 2.81
CA GLY A 26 6.82 -11.37 1.83
C GLY A 26 7.96 -10.35 1.83
N MET A 27 8.05 -9.48 2.82
CA MET A 27 9.16 -8.54 2.93
C MET A 27 10.33 -9.21 3.65
N PHE A 28 11.40 -9.35 2.94
CA PHE A 28 12.76 -9.83 3.26
C PHE A 28 13.06 -11.27 2.80
N VAL A 29 13.13 -11.43 1.50
CA VAL A 29 14.26 -12.16 0.94
C VAL A 29 15.11 -11.09 0.25
N SER A 30 16.34 -10.90 0.67
CA SER A 30 17.33 -10.15 -0.09
C SER A 30 17.49 -10.86 -1.44
N SER A 31 16.67 -10.52 -2.40
CA SER A 31 16.84 -10.98 -3.75
C SER A 31 18.03 -10.25 -4.33
N ALA A 32 19.08 -10.98 -4.57
CA ALA A 32 20.08 -10.55 -5.52
C ALA A 32 19.35 -10.15 -6.80
N TYR A 33 19.48 -8.88 -7.21
CA TYR A 33 19.05 -8.31 -8.47
C TYR A 33 17.69 -8.83 -9.00
N ALA A 34 16.68 -7.97 -8.96
CA ALA A 34 15.31 -8.33 -9.38
C ALA A 34 14.79 -7.47 -10.53
N LEU A 35 15.66 -7.04 -11.46
CA LEU A 35 15.22 -6.44 -12.72
C LEU A 35 14.24 -7.38 -13.44
N PRO A 36 13.30 -6.87 -14.25
CA PRO A 36 12.34 -7.67 -14.99
C PRO A 36 12.98 -8.85 -15.72
N GLN A 37 12.36 -10.03 -15.67
CA GLN A 37 12.91 -11.27 -16.21
C GLN A 37 12.00 -11.92 -17.26
N GLY A 38 12.60 -12.71 -18.15
CA GLY A 38 11.88 -13.45 -19.18
C GLY A 38 11.16 -12.55 -20.19
N GLY A 39 11.69 -11.35 -20.44
CA GLY A 39 11.09 -10.38 -21.35
C GLY A 39 11.17 -10.81 -22.81
N ALA A 40 10.03 -10.87 -23.50
CA ALA A 40 9.91 -11.10 -24.92
C ALA A 40 9.09 -9.99 -25.60
N VAL A 41 9.68 -9.29 -26.55
CA VAL A 41 8.97 -8.33 -27.39
C VAL A 41 8.06 -9.10 -28.34
N VAL A 42 6.75 -8.88 -28.28
CA VAL A 42 5.75 -9.74 -28.95
C VAL A 42 4.80 -9.02 -29.89
N GLY A 43 4.69 -7.68 -29.80
CA GLY A 43 3.68 -6.97 -30.60
C GLY A 43 3.88 -5.46 -30.65
N GLY A 44 2.87 -4.76 -31.15
CA GLY A 44 2.88 -3.30 -31.25
C GLY A 44 3.58 -2.76 -32.51
N GLY A 45 3.80 -3.57 -33.51
CA GLY A 45 4.62 -3.19 -34.70
C GLY A 45 6.10 -3.09 -34.34
N SER A 46 6.55 -3.84 -33.36
CA SER A 46 7.64 -3.52 -32.48
C SER A 46 8.95 -4.17 -32.92
N ASN A 47 9.89 -3.30 -33.11
CA ASN A 47 11.28 -3.61 -32.94
C ASN A 47 11.74 -2.92 -31.65
N GLY A 48 11.55 -3.56 -30.49
CA GLY A 48 12.11 -3.13 -29.23
C GLY A 48 13.33 -3.97 -28.87
N ASN A 49 14.25 -3.37 -28.15
CA ASN A 49 15.41 -4.07 -27.61
C ASN A 49 15.39 -3.97 -26.10
N ILE A 50 15.59 -5.10 -25.44
CA ILE A 50 15.77 -5.19 -23.99
C ILE A 50 17.25 -5.38 -23.73
N GLY A 51 17.89 -4.42 -23.07
CA GLY A 51 19.32 -4.42 -22.79
C GLY A 51 19.61 -3.78 -21.43
N GLY A 52 20.86 -3.43 -21.20
CA GLY A 52 21.31 -2.78 -19.97
C GLY A 52 22.48 -3.52 -19.34
N SER A 53 22.93 -3.04 -18.20
CA SER A 53 24.03 -3.65 -17.44
C SER A 53 23.93 -3.33 -15.95
N GLY A 54 24.37 -4.26 -15.11
CA GLY A 54 24.33 -4.10 -13.66
C GLY A 54 22.90 -3.96 -13.16
N ASN A 55 22.63 -2.88 -12.45
CA ASN A 55 21.33 -2.55 -11.88
C ASN A 55 20.44 -1.66 -12.77
N VAL A 56 20.77 -1.54 -14.05
CA VAL A 56 20.01 -0.74 -15.01
C VAL A 56 19.57 -1.60 -16.20
N MET A 57 18.28 -1.60 -16.48
CA MET A 57 17.69 -2.16 -17.68
C MET A 57 17.20 -1.05 -18.59
N ASP A 58 17.65 -1.07 -19.84
CA ASP A 58 17.20 -0.17 -20.88
C ASP A 58 16.30 -0.91 -21.88
N ILE A 59 15.09 -0.44 -22.05
CA ILE A 59 14.13 -0.93 -23.03
C ILE A 59 13.98 0.16 -24.08
N THR A 60 14.51 -0.11 -25.28
CA THR A 60 14.62 0.90 -26.33
C THR A 60 13.76 0.50 -27.51
N GLY A 61 12.84 1.35 -27.91
CA GLY A 61 12.10 1.22 -29.18
C GLY A 61 12.95 1.69 -30.36
N THR A 62 12.51 1.39 -31.56
CA THR A 62 13.19 1.79 -32.82
C THR A 62 12.58 3.05 -33.42
N GLY A 63 11.97 3.92 -32.60
CA GLY A 63 11.23 5.10 -33.06
C GLY A 63 9.80 4.75 -33.53
N SER A 64 9.39 3.49 -33.44
CA SER A 64 8.02 3.09 -33.62
C SER A 64 7.22 3.47 -32.37
N ASN A 65 5.96 3.77 -32.54
CA ASN A 65 5.16 4.36 -31.50
C ASN A 65 4.78 3.38 -30.40
N ASN A 66 4.75 2.07 -30.65
CA ASN A 66 4.24 1.08 -29.70
C ASN A 66 5.21 -0.10 -29.52
N VAL A 67 5.38 -0.55 -28.29
CA VAL A 67 6.13 -1.76 -27.95
C VAL A 67 5.28 -2.60 -26.99
N ALA A 68 5.13 -3.90 -27.25
CA ALA A 68 4.47 -4.82 -26.31
C ALA A 68 5.45 -5.92 -25.90
N ILE A 69 5.57 -6.13 -24.59
CA ILE A 69 6.50 -7.07 -23.99
C ILE A 69 5.73 -7.99 -23.04
N LYS A 70 5.91 -9.29 -23.19
CA LYS A 70 5.52 -10.29 -22.21
C LYS A 70 6.69 -10.54 -21.29
N TRP A 71 6.42 -10.56 -19.99
CA TRP A 71 7.40 -10.79 -18.94
C TRP A 71 7.03 -12.04 -18.14
N GLU A 72 8.01 -12.81 -17.73
CA GLU A 72 7.80 -13.82 -16.69
C GLU A 72 7.62 -13.15 -15.32
N GLN A 73 8.47 -12.16 -15.03
CA GLN A 73 8.39 -11.33 -13.82
C GLN A 73 8.74 -9.88 -14.15
N PHE A 74 8.02 -8.94 -13.55
CA PHE A 74 8.34 -7.52 -13.67
C PHE A 74 8.53 -6.92 -12.28
N ASN A 75 9.76 -6.99 -11.79
CA ASN A 75 10.17 -6.44 -10.50
C ASN A 75 11.29 -5.42 -10.70
N ILE A 76 11.42 -4.47 -9.78
CA ILE A 76 12.52 -3.51 -9.73
C ILE A 76 12.92 -3.37 -8.26
N ALA A 77 14.08 -3.90 -7.88
CA ALA A 77 14.54 -3.82 -6.50
C ALA A 77 15.05 -2.41 -6.16
N ASN A 78 15.23 -2.15 -4.86
CA ASN A 78 15.80 -0.89 -4.42
C ASN A 78 17.20 -0.67 -5.02
N GLY A 79 17.42 0.51 -5.59
CA GLY A 79 18.67 0.84 -6.29
C GLY A 79 18.74 0.36 -7.74
N GLU A 80 17.72 -0.33 -8.25
CA GLU A 80 17.61 -0.72 -9.65
C GLU A 80 16.77 0.28 -10.44
N THR A 81 17.01 0.32 -11.75
CA THR A 81 16.35 1.24 -12.68
C THR A 81 15.93 0.54 -13.96
N VAL A 82 14.68 0.75 -14.37
CA VAL A 82 14.19 0.40 -15.71
C VAL A 82 13.92 1.68 -16.48
N ASN A 83 14.52 1.84 -17.66
CA ASN A 83 14.30 2.99 -18.52
C ASN A 83 13.59 2.57 -19.81
N PHE A 84 12.56 3.30 -20.18
CA PHE A 84 11.90 3.21 -21.48
C PHE A 84 12.35 4.38 -22.36
N LYS A 85 12.90 4.07 -23.55
CA LYS A 85 13.53 5.03 -24.44
C LYS A 85 13.05 4.88 -25.87
N ASN A 86 12.91 5.99 -26.60
CA ASN A 86 12.63 6.02 -28.03
C ASN A 86 11.36 5.25 -28.45
N MET A 87 10.27 5.45 -27.70
CA MET A 87 8.92 4.93 -27.96
C MET A 87 7.86 5.86 -27.42
N ALA A 88 6.65 5.81 -27.94
CA ALA A 88 5.52 6.56 -27.39
C ALA A 88 4.75 5.74 -26.35
N ASN A 89 4.55 4.43 -26.59
CA ASN A 89 3.77 3.56 -25.74
C ASN A 89 4.49 2.24 -25.50
N VAL A 90 4.49 1.76 -24.26
CA VAL A 90 5.00 0.44 -23.92
C VAL A 90 4.00 -0.33 -23.05
N LEU A 91 3.64 -1.52 -23.51
CA LEU A 91 2.85 -2.48 -22.75
C LEU A 91 3.80 -3.51 -22.12
N ASN A 92 3.81 -3.56 -20.81
CA ASN A 92 4.49 -4.59 -20.01
C ASN A 92 3.42 -5.51 -19.42
N TYR A 93 3.25 -6.69 -19.99
CA TYR A 93 2.29 -7.69 -19.54
C TYR A 93 2.99 -8.85 -18.86
N VAL A 94 2.66 -9.12 -17.60
CA VAL A 94 3.24 -10.21 -16.80
C VAL A 94 2.43 -11.49 -17.00
N THR A 95 3.11 -12.53 -17.45
CA THR A 95 2.52 -13.86 -17.72
C THR A 95 2.81 -14.88 -16.61
N GLY A 96 3.79 -14.60 -15.74
CA GLY A 96 4.10 -15.45 -14.60
C GLY A 96 3.05 -15.39 -13.50
N ASN A 97 3.31 -16.01 -12.38
CA ASN A 97 2.35 -16.21 -11.29
C ASN A 97 2.65 -15.39 -10.03
N THR A 98 3.57 -14.44 -10.11
CA THR A 98 3.96 -13.57 -8.99
C THR A 98 3.52 -12.14 -9.24
N LYS A 99 3.21 -11.39 -8.18
CA LYS A 99 2.95 -9.95 -8.26
C LYS A 99 4.19 -9.19 -8.74
N SER A 100 3.98 -8.00 -9.28
CA SER A 100 5.07 -7.05 -9.55
C SER A 100 5.40 -6.28 -8.28
N GLU A 101 6.67 -6.22 -7.94
CA GLU A 101 7.20 -5.50 -6.79
C GLU A 101 8.21 -4.45 -7.26
N ILE A 102 7.80 -3.19 -7.19
CA ILE A 102 8.59 -2.06 -7.65
C ILE A 102 9.06 -1.29 -6.40
N TYR A 103 10.34 -1.39 -6.08
CA TYR A 103 11.01 -0.62 -5.02
C TYR A 103 12.04 0.36 -5.58
N GLY A 104 12.43 0.18 -6.83
CA GLY A 104 13.40 0.99 -7.56
C GLY A 104 12.75 2.05 -8.44
N THR A 105 13.48 2.42 -9.49
CA THR A 105 13.09 3.51 -10.39
C THR A 105 12.58 2.98 -11.73
N LEU A 106 11.46 3.53 -12.19
CA LEU A 106 10.90 3.28 -13.51
C LEU A 106 10.79 4.61 -14.25
N ASN A 107 11.62 4.79 -15.27
CA ASN A 107 11.69 6.02 -16.05
C ASN A 107 11.19 5.81 -17.48
N GLY A 108 10.52 6.83 -18.01
CA GLY A 108 10.04 6.88 -19.39
C GLY A 108 9.50 8.27 -19.67
N GLN A 109 10.39 9.29 -19.69
CA GLN A 109 9.97 10.66 -19.97
C GLN A 109 9.22 10.71 -21.31
N ASN A 110 8.00 11.23 -21.29
CA ASN A 110 7.09 11.28 -22.43
C ASN A 110 6.66 9.91 -22.99
N VAL A 111 6.88 8.82 -22.26
CA VAL A 111 6.41 7.48 -22.63
C VAL A 111 5.14 7.14 -21.85
N ASN A 112 4.15 6.62 -22.56
CA ASN A 112 2.97 6.03 -21.93
C ASN A 112 3.29 4.59 -21.53
N VAL A 113 3.37 4.35 -20.23
CA VAL A 113 3.73 3.04 -19.66
C VAL A 113 2.48 2.33 -19.18
N PHE A 114 2.23 1.16 -19.72
CA PHE A 114 1.21 0.23 -19.27
C PHE A 114 1.90 -0.93 -18.55
N LEU A 115 1.58 -1.13 -17.28
CA LEU A 115 2.04 -2.26 -16.47
C LEU A 115 0.84 -3.09 -16.04
N LEU A 116 0.72 -4.27 -16.62
CA LEU A 116 -0.37 -5.18 -16.35
C LEU A 116 0.15 -6.46 -15.70
N ASN A 117 -0.34 -6.74 -14.49
CA ASN A 117 -0.03 -7.98 -13.80
C ASN A 117 -1.28 -8.53 -13.09
N PRO A 118 -1.89 -9.60 -13.62
CA PRO A 118 -3.06 -10.22 -13.01
C PRO A 118 -2.86 -10.75 -11.57
N ASN A 119 -1.62 -10.85 -11.10
CA ASN A 119 -1.30 -11.34 -9.75
C ASN A 119 -1.10 -10.22 -8.72
N GLY A 120 -1.16 -8.95 -9.15
CA GLY A 120 -1.03 -7.78 -8.27
C GLY A 120 0.17 -6.90 -8.59
N ILE A 121 0.10 -5.66 -8.13
CA ILE A 121 1.16 -4.66 -8.31
C ILE A 121 1.40 -3.95 -6.99
N LEU A 122 2.67 -3.87 -6.59
CA LEU A 122 3.15 -3.12 -5.45
C LEU A 122 4.17 -2.08 -5.93
N PHE A 123 3.86 -0.80 -5.75
CA PHE A 123 4.88 0.26 -5.73
C PHE A 123 5.25 0.48 -4.27
N GLY A 124 6.42 -0.03 -3.87
CA GLY A 124 6.87 -0.03 -2.48
C GLY A 124 7.40 1.34 -2.04
N LYS A 125 7.70 1.48 -0.74
CA LYS A 125 8.37 2.66 -0.20
C LYS A 125 9.72 2.86 -0.91
N GLY A 126 9.94 4.04 -1.47
CA GLY A 126 11.15 4.36 -2.25
C GLY A 126 11.00 4.15 -3.75
N ALA A 127 9.93 3.51 -4.21
CA ALA A 127 9.64 3.44 -5.64
C ALA A 127 9.49 4.84 -6.25
N ALA A 128 10.12 5.05 -7.40
CA ALA A 128 10.03 6.30 -8.15
C ALA A 128 9.61 6.01 -9.60
N VAL A 129 8.37 6.33 -9.94
CA VAL A 129 7.84 6.21 -11.29
C VAL A 129 7.83 7.60 -11.94
N ASN A 130 8.60 7.78 -13.02
CA ASN A 130 8.76 9.06 -13.73
C ASN A 130 8.47 8.83 -15.22
N VAL A 131 7.24 8.97 -15.65
CA VAL A 131 6.78 8.61 -17.00
C VAL A 131 5.83 9.66 -17.59
N GLY A 132 5.59 9.63 -18.88
CA GLY A 132 4.59 10.51 -19.51
C GLY A 132 3.19 10.19 -19.01
N SER A 133 2.81 8.91 -19.05
CA SER A 133 1.63 8.40 -18.37
C SER A 133 1.86 7.01 -17.77
N LEU A 134 1.13 6.69 -16.69
CA LEU A 134 1.11 5.37 -16.08
C LEU A 134 -0.29 4.78 -16.13
N HIS A 135 -0.42 3.56 -16.67
CA HIS A 135 -1.59 2.72 -16.49
C HIS A 135 -1.17 1.41 -15.82
N ALA A 136 -1.44 1.29 -14.52
CA ALA A 136 -1.17 0.09 -13.73
C ALA A 136 -2.48 -0.69 -13.52
N SER A 137 -2.53 -1.94 -13.96
CA SER A 137 -3.78 -2.72 -13.89
C SER A 137 -3.52 -4.18 -13.52
N THR A 138 -4.41 -4.75 -12.72
CA THR A 138 -4.45 -6.19 -12.46
C THR A 138 -5.44 -6.93 -13.37
N GLY A 139 -5.98 -6.25 -14.37
CA GLY A 139 -6.80 -6.83 -15.41
C GLY A 139 -6.02 -7.75 -16.35
N LYS A 140 -6.75 -8.47 -17.18
CA LYS A 140 -6.21 -9.43 -18.13
C LYS A 140 -6.34 -8.95 -19.56
N MET A 141 -5.45 -9.43 -20.41
CA MET A 141 -5.55 -9.27 -21.85
C MET A 141 -5.39 -10.64 -22.53
N THR A 142 -6.05 -10.81 -23.67
CA THR A 142 -5.81 -11.98 -24.52
C THR A 142 -4.48 -11.85 -25.26
N ASP A 143 -3.90 -12.96 -25.67
CA ASP A 143 -2.67 -12.96 -26.47
C ASP A 143 -2.83 -12.17 -27.77
N ALA A 144 -3.99 -12.25 -28.41
CA ALA A 144 -4.29 -11.48 -29.61
C ALA A 144 -4.28 -9.97 -29.34
N ALA A 145 -4.85 -9.52 -28.20
CA ALA A 145 -4.86 -8.13 -27.80
C ALA A 145 -3.45 -7.61 -27.46
N ILE A 146 -2.62 -8.44 -26.81
CA ILE A 146 -1.23 -8.09 -26.49
C ILE A 146 -0.41 -7.95 -27.77
N ASN A 147 -0.49 -8.94 -28.66
CA ASN A 147 0.23 -8.93 -29.92
C ASN A 147 -0.24 -7.80 -30.88
N GLY A 148 -1.52 -7.45 -30.82
CA GLY A 148 -2.11 -6.35 -31.58
C GLY A 148 -2.08 -4.99 -30.88
N PHE A 149 -1.28 -4.82 -29.81
CA PHE A 149 -1.21 -3.57 -29.06
C PHE A 149 -0.88 -2.37 -29.95
N ASN A 150 -1.75 -1.38 -29.95
CA ASN A 150 -1.69 -0.20 -30.82
C ASN A 150 -1.60 1.12 -30.03
N GLY A 151 -1.21 1.05 -28.75
CA GLY A 151 -1.15 2.20 -27.83
C GLY A 151 -2.33 2.30 -26.87
N THR A 152 -3.39 1.50 -27.07
CA THR A 152 -4.52 1.39 -26.15
C THR A 152 -4.74 -0.08 -25.77
N PRO A 153 -4.51 -0.48 -24.53
CA PRO A 153 -4.70 -1.86 -24.11
C PRO A 153 -6.19 -2.22 -23.98
N ALA A 154 -6.60 -3.38 -24.49
CA ALA A 154 -7.94 -3.93 -24.28
C ALA A 154 -7.92 -4.78 -22.99
N ILE A 155 -8.17 -4.15 -21.85
CA ILE A 155 -8.09 -4.76 -20.53
C ILE A 155 -9.44 -5.30 -20.11
N ASP A 156 -9.48 -6.55 -19.68
CA ASP A 156 -10.66 -7.19 -19.06
C ASP A 156 -10.52 -7.14 -17.54
N LEU A 157 -11.42 -6.42 -16.88
CA LEU A 157 -11.51 -6.28 -15.43
C LEU A 157 -12.59 -7.19 -14.81
N SER A 158 -13.35 -7.92 -15.59
CA SER A 158 -14.52 -8.69 -15.13
C SER A 158 -14.21 -9.79 -14.10
N SER A 159 -12.94 -10.20 -14.00
CA SER A 159 -12.52 -11.28 -13.11
C SER A 159 -11.27 -10.95 -12.31
N VAL A 160 -11.02 -9.67 -12.01
CA VAL A 160 -9.87 -9.26 -11.21
C VAL A 160 -10.03 -9.73 -9.77
N THR A 161 -8.95 -10.28 -9.24
CA THR A 161 -8.88 -10.76 -7.85
C THR A 161 -7.66 -10.22 -7.10
N ALA A 162 -6.78 -9.53 -7.80
CA ALA A 162 -5.53 -9.01 -7.25
C ALA A 162 -5.59 -7.50 -7.06
N ASP A 163 -4.85 -7.03 -6.07
CA ASP A 163 -4.86 -5.65 -5.59
C ASP A 163 -3.69 -4.85 -6.17
N VAL A 164 -3.85 -3.52 -6.17
CA VAL A 164 -2.76 -2.57 -6.40
C VAL A 164 -2.50 -1.79 -5.11
N LEU A 165 -1.23 -1.81 -4.66
CA LEU A 165 -0.78 -1.03 -3.51
C LEU A 165 0.30 -0.04 -3.96
N ASN A 166 0.10 1.25 -3.70
CA ASN A 166 1.11 2.28 -3.95
C ASN A 166 1.55 2.96 -2.66
N LEU A 167 2.82 2.80 -2.30
CA LEU A 167 3.52 3.47 -1.22
C LEU A 167 4.68 4.35 -1.75
N GLY A 168 4.82 4.46 -3.07
CA GLY A 168 5.90 5.16 -3.75
C GLY A 168 5.47 6.45 -4.42
N ALA A 169 6.42 7.13 -5.02
CA ALA A 169 6.21 8.36 -5.75
C ALA A 169 5.88 8.09 -7.23
N ILE A 170 4.81 8.71 -7.73
CA ILE A 170 4.41 8.66 -9.14
C ILE A 170 4.42 10.08 -9.71
N ARG A 171 5.18 10.28 -10.77
CA ARG A 171 5.30 11.52 -11.54
C ARG A 171 4.89 11.24 -12.97
N ALA A 172 3.67 11.63 -13.33
CA ALA A 172 3.11 11.41 -14.67
C ALA A 172 1.99 12.41 -14.95
N ASP A 173 1.77 12.76 -16.20
CA ASP A 173 0.70 13.69 -16.59
C ASP A 173 -0.66 12.99 -16.72
N LYS A 174 -0.65 11.66 -16.74
CA LYS A 174 -1.86 10.85 -16.66
C LYS A 174 -1.58 9.58 -15.86
N VAL A 175 -2.46 9.26 -14.93
CA VAL A 175 -2.37 8.06 -14.09
C VAL A 175 -3.71 7.34 -14.09
N THR A 176 -3.70 6.05 -14.41
CA THR A 176 -4.83 5.14 -14.22
C THR A 176 -4.36 3.96 -13.41
N ILE A 177 -5.01 3.68 -12.30
CA ILE A 177 -4.75 2.48 -11.48
C ILE A 177 -6.04 1.69 -11.39
N GLU A 178 -5.97 0.41 -11.74
CA GLU A 178 -7.13 -0.50 -11.76
C GLU A 178 -6.81 -1.82 -11.07
N GLY A 179 -7.74 -2.32 -10.25
CA GLY A 179 -7.55 -3.59 -9.55
C GLY A 179 -8.79 -4.07 -8.81
N ALA A 180 -8.66 -5.22 -8.14
CA ALA A 180 -9.73 -5.70 -7.25
C ALA A 180 -9.95 -4.72 -6.10
N ASN A 181 -8.88 -4.39 -5.38
CA ASN A 181 -8.84 -3.27 -4.44
C ASN A 181 -7.61 -2.42 -4.72
N ILE A 182 -7.65 -1.15 -4.32
CA ILE A 182 -6.53 -0.23 -4.43
C ILE A 182 -6.25 0.35 -3.05
N SER A 183 -4.97 0.38 -2.68
CA SER A 183 -4.53 1.08 -1.48
C SER A 183 -3.44 2.08 -1.84
N LEU A 184 -3.64 3.34 -1.50
CA LEU A 184 -2.65 4.39 -1.71
C LEU A 184 -2.01 4.79 -0.38
N GLY A 185 -0.71 4.79 -0.35
CA GLY A 185 0.09 5.26 0.75
C GLY A 185 -0.05 6.75 0.96
N ASN A 186 0.67 7.53 0.29
CA ASN A 186 0.62 8.98 0.39
C ASN A 186 0.35 9.58 -0.99
N ALA A 187 -0.87 10.11 -1.24
CA ALA A 187 -1.23 10.65 -2.57
C ALA A 187 -0.56 11.98 -2.87
N ALA A 188 0.03 12.63 -1.89
CA ALA A 188 0.94 13.74 -2.17
C ALA A 188 2.10 13.27 -3.07
N ASP A 189 2.33 11.97 -3.17
CA ASP A 189 3.33 11.37 -4.05
C ASP A 189 2.85 11.18 -5.49
N ILE A 190 1.55 11.24 -5.77
CA ILE A 190 1.04 11.28 -7.16
C ILE A 190 0.96 12.73 -7.61
N LYS A 191 1.82 13.11 -8.55
CA LYS A 191 1.91 14.46 -9.07
C LYS A 191 2.07 14.44 -10.59
N LYS A 192 1.95 15.61 -11.21
CA LYS A 192 2.29 15.79 -12.64
C LYS A 192 3.74 15.42 -12.90
N GLN A 193 4.09 15.09 -14.13
CA GLN A 193 5.45 14.69 -14.51
C GLN A 193 6.50 15.73 -14.12
N ASN A 194 6.15 17.02 -14.20
CA ASN A 194 7.03 18.12 -13.80
C ASN A 194 7.14 18.34 -12.28
N GLY A 195 6.43 17.53 -11.48
CA GLY A 195 6.41 17.61 -10.01
C GLY A 195 5.34 18.53 -9.43
N ASP A 196 4.56 19.21 -10.25
CA ASP A 196 3.46 20.05 -9.79
C ASP A 196 2.30 19.22 -9.22
N ALA A 197 1.53 19.84 -8.33
CA ALA A 197 0.29 19.25 -7.86
C ALA A 197 -0.74 19.09 -9.01
N ILE A 198 -1.60 18.08 -8.89
CA ILE A 198 -2.70 17.85 -9.84
C ILE A 198 -3.71 18.99 -9.68
N ALA A 199 -3.98 19.72 -10.76
CA ALA A 199 -5.00 20.76 -10.76
C ALA A 199 -6.40 20.16 -10.94
N ALA A 200 -7.44 20.89 -10.50
CA ALA A 200 -8.83 20.43 -10.67
C ALA A 200 -9.20 20.18 -12.14
N ALA A 201 -8.66 20.98 -13.06
CA ALA A 201 -8.87 20.80 -14.50
C ALA A 201 -8.26 19.50 -15.05
N ASP A 202 -7.28 18.93 -14.36
CA ASP A 202 -6.58 17.70 -14.78
C ASP A 202 -7.19 16.43 -14.15
N GLN A 203 -8.20 16.55 -13.30
CA GLN A 203 -8.78 15.43 -12.54
C GLN A 203 -9.15 14.23 -13.41
N ALA A 204 -9.67 14.45 -14.60
CA ALA A 204 -10.04 13.39 -15.54
C ALA A 204 -8.84 12.55 -16.03
N ASN A 205 -7.62 13.03 -15.85
CA ASN A 205 -6.38 12.32 -16.19
C ASN A 205 -5.87 11.43 -15.05
N TYR A 206 -6.45 11.50 -13.86
CA TYR A 206 -6.01 10.77 -12.67
C TYR A 206 -7.16 9.94 -12.13
N ILE A 207 -7.14 8.63 -12.39
CA ILE A 207 -8.25 7.72 -12.16
C ILE A 207 -7.78 6.56 -11.30
N LEU A 208 -8.49 6.30 -10.20
CA LEU A 208 -8.40 5.06 -9.42
C LEU A 208 -9.72 4.32 -9.62
N LYS A 209 -9.65 3.08 -10.11
CA LYS A 209 -10.83 2.26 -10.37
C LYS A 209 -10.65 0.88 -9.75
N ALA A 210 -11.46 0.57 -8.74
CA ALA A 210 -11.49 -0.74 -8.10
C ALA A 210 -12.85 -1.42 -8.31
N GLU A 211 -12.83 -2.72 -8.53
CA GLU A 211 -14.05 -3.54 -8.50
C GLU A 211 -14.57 -3.73 -7.06
N GLY A 212 -13.69 -3.62 -6.05
CA GLY A 212 -13.99 -3.60 -4.63
C GLY A 212 -13.80 -2.21 -4.03
N THR A 213 -12.83 -2.05 -3.15
CA THR A 213 -12.62 -0.84 -2.33
C THR A 213 -11.33 -0.11 -2.68
N ILE A 214 -11.34 1.21 -2.47
CA ILE A 214 -10.17 2.06 -2.57
C ILE A 214 -9.88 2.64 -1.19
N ASN A 215 -8.73 2.27 -0.62
CA ASN A 215 -8.24 2.79 0.64
C ASN A 215 -7.22 3.89 0.38
N VAL A 216 -7.49 5.09 0.87
CA VAL A 216 -6.63 6.26 0.68
C VAL A 216 -6.24 6.79 2.05
N GLY A 217 -4.96 7.05 2.26
CA GLY A 217 -4.48 7.69 3.48
C GLY A 217 -5.03 9.10 3.63
N TYR A 218 -5.06 9.59 4.85
CA TYR A 218 -5.69 10.87 5.20
C TYR A 218 -5.15 12.06 4.38
N GLU A 219 -3.84 12.20 4.23
CA GLU A 219 -3.25 13.29 3.44
C GLU A 219 -3.48 13.14 1.93
N THR A 220 -3.69 11.94 1.50
CA THR A 220 -4.00 11.57 0.13
C THR A 220 -5.32 12.18 -0.33
N ILE A 221 -6.30 12.24 0.56
CA ILE A 221 -7.63 12.80 0.29
C ILE A 221 -7.56 14.33 0.14
N GLY A 222 -6.51 14.97 0.68
CA GLY A 222 -6.24 16.39 0.45
C GLY A 222 -5.94 16.74 -1.00
N THR A 223 -5.57 15.77 -1.83
CA THR A 223 -5.46 15.95 -3.29
C THR A 223 -6.81 15.67 -3.95
N LYS A 224 -7.77 16.57 -3.79
CA LYS A 224 -9.15 16.48 -4.30
C LYS A 224 -9.30 16.21 -5.80
N ASN A 225 -8.21 16.08 -6.53
CA ASN A 225 -8.18 16.09 -7.98
C ASN A 225 -7.83 14.72 -8.57
N ILE A 226 -8.22 13.64 -7.87
CA ILE A 226 -8.18 12.26 -8.36
C ILE A 226 -9.59 11.72 -8.43
N SER A 227 -9.99 11.17 -9.56
CA SER A 227 -11.28 10.50 -9.74
C SER A 227 -11.23 9.12 -9.09
N ILE A 228 -12.18 8.82 -8.21
CA ILE A 228 -12.26 7.55 -7.48
C ILE A 228 -13.53 6.83 -7.92
N ILE A 229 -13.39 5.60 -8.39
CA ILE A 229 -14.48 4.75 -8.87
C ILE A 229 -14.41 3.40 -8.15
N GLU A 230 -15.36 3.14 -7.28
CA GLU A 230 -15.50 1.88 -6.54
C GLU A 230 -16.71 1.12 -7.04
N ASN A 231 -16.55 -0.14 -7.42
CA ASN A 231 -17.63 -0.99 -7.91
C ASN A 231 -18.48 -0.29 -9.00
N GLY A 232 -17.81 0.38 -9.93
CA GLY A 232 -18.46 1.10 -11.03
C GLY A 232 -19.12 2.43 -10.65
N VAL A 233 -19.07 2.85 -9.39
CA VAL A 233 -19.68 4.09 -8.89
C VAL A 233 -18.61 5.11 -8.58
N SER A 234 -18.77 6.33 -9.12
CA SER A 234 -17.90 7.46 -8.74
C SER A 234 -18.20 7.88 -7.30
N THR A 235 -17.17 7.89 -6.46
CA THR A 235 -17.29 8.21 -5.03
C THR A 235 -16.46 9.44 -4.67
N GLU A 236 -16.98 10.24 -3.74
CA GLU A 236 -16.21 11.27 -3.08
C GLU A 236 -15.81 10.77 -1.69
N HIS A 237 -14.50 10.68 -1.44
CA HIS A 237 -14.02 10.41 -0.09
C HIS A 237 -14.08 11.69 0.72
N ALA A 238 -14.85 11.68 1.81
CA ALA A 238 -14.96 12.81 2.72
C ALA A 238 -13.59 13.14 3.33
N ILE A 239 -13.15 14.38 3.18
CA ILE A 239 -11.97 14.91 3.86
C ILE A 239 -12.26 14.95 5.35
N ARG A 240 -11.37 14.39 6.15
CA ARG A 240 -11.47 14.44 7.59
C ARG A 240 -10.92 15.76 8.09
N ASP A 241 -11.76 16.50 8.78
CA ASP A 241 -11.33 17.73 9.44
C ASP A 241 -10.86 17.44 10.87
N TYR A 242 -9.56 17.55 11.09
CA TYR A 242 -8.94 17.39 12.40
C TYR A 242 -8.65 18.75 13.09
N SER A 243 -9.31 19.83 12.69
CA SER A 243 -9.02 21.18 13.21
C SER A 243 -9.45 21.41 14.67
N ALA A 244 -10.32 20.59 15.26
CA ALA A 244 -10.96 20.79 16.56
C ALA A 244 -10.43 19.94 17.74
N GLY A 245 -9.16 19.67 17.94
CA GLY A 245 -8.63 18.99 19.12
C GLY A 245 -8.13 17.56 18.92
N ALA A 246 -7.09 17.19 19.57
CA ALA A 246 -6.23 16.12 19.15
C ALA A 246 -6.68 14.71 19.56
N ALA A 247 -6.98 14.46 20.80
CA ALA A 247 -7.24 13.10 21.31
C ALA A 247 -8.66 12.60 21.00
N GLU A 248 -9.61 13.51 20.88
CA GLU A 248 -11.02 13.14 20.66
C GLU A 248 -11.32 12.74 19.23
N LYS A 249 -10.47 13.15 18.29
CA LYS A 249 -10.67 12.88 16.87
C LYS A 249 -10.21 11.52 16.42
N GLY A 250 -9.22 10.96 17.10
CA GLY A 250 -8.77 9.62 16.86
C GLY A 250 -9.78 8.56 17.26
N SER A 251 -10.56 8.77 18.34
CA SER A 251 -11.43 7.75 18.95
C SER A 251 -12.62 7.32 18.10
N THR A 252 -12.97 8.07 17.06
CA THR A 252 -14.13 7.76 16.19
C THR A 252 -13.74 7.19 14.81
N LEU A 253 -12.46 7.17 14.46
CA LEU A 253 -12.03 6.82 13.12
C LEU A 253 -12.26 5.37 12.74
N PHE A 254 -12.10 4.47 13.70
CA PHE A 254 -12.14 3.03 13.45
C PHE A 254 -13.23 2.31 14.25
N THR A 255 -14.17 3.04 14.87
CA THR A 255 -15.30 2.46 15.58
C THR A 255 -16.26 1.74 14.64
N GLY A 256 -15.93 0.52 14.27
CA GLY A 256 -16.74 -0.33 13.43
C GLY A 256 -16.78 0.03 11.95
N LYS A 257 -16.00 1.05 11.49
CA LYS A 257 -16.02 1.49 10.08
C LYS A 257 -14.63 1.64 9.52
N LYS A 258 -14.46 1.28 8.26
CA LYS A 258 -13.27 1.59 7.47
C LYS A 258 -13.12 3.10 7.26
N LEU A 259 -11.95 3.52 6.81
CA LEU A 259 -11.66 4.90 6.41
C LEU A 259 -12.64 5.45 5.36
N ASN A 260 -13.16 4.60 4.49
CA ASN A 260 -14.14 4.94 3.44
C ASN A 260 -15.61 4.76 3.86
N GLY A 261 -15.89 4.56 5.15
CA GLY A 261 -17.25 4.38 5.68
C GLY A 261 -17.78 2.95 5.67
N SER A 262 -17.02 1.98 5.13
CA SER A 262 -17.41 0.55 5.18
C SER A 262 -17.09 -0.08 6.53
N GLU A 263 -17.67 -1.26 6.82
CA GLU A 263 -17.48 -2.01 8.05
C GLU A 263 -15.99 -2.34 8.30
N ALA A 264 -15.43 -1.87 9.41
CA ALA A 264 -14.02 -2.10 9.77
C ALA A 264 -13.71 -3.56 10.15
N ASN A 265 -14.73 -4.38 10.34
CA ASN A 265 -14.59 -5.77 10.77
C ASN A 265 -14.32 -6.75 9.63
N ASN A 266 -14.26 -6.29 8.40
CA ASN A 266 -13.87 -7.13 7.30
C ASN A 266 -12.35 -7.36 7.35
N ILE A 267 -11.94 -8.56 7.73
CA ILE A 267 -10.53 -8.95 7.94
C ILE A 267 -9.66 -8.86 6.67
N ASN A 268 -10.26 -8.60 5.53
CA ASN A 268 -9.55 -8.43 4.26
C ASN A 268 -9.11 -6.99 4.00
N ASP A 269 -9.62 -6.03 4.79
CA ASP A 269 -9.32 -4.63 4.59
C ASP A 269 -8.22 -4.15 5.51
N CYS A 270 -7.25 -3.47 4.93
CA CYS A 270 -6.19 -2.80 5.67
C CYS A 270 -6.56 -1.33 5.87
N MET A 271 -6.59 -0.89 7.12
CA MET A 271 -6.76 0.53 7.48
C MET A 271 -5.41 1.21 7.39
N LEU A 272 -5.33 2.28 6.59
CA LEU A 272 -4.09 3.00 6.35
C LEU A 272 -3.90 4.07 7.42
N ILE A 273 -2.73 4.07 8.05
CA ILE A 273 -2.36 4.99 9.13
C ILE A 273 -1.38 6.02 8.60
N SER A 274 -1.76 7.28 8.59
CA SER A 274 -1.00 8.39 8.04
C SER A 274 -0.62 9.46 9.06
N ASP A 275 -1.21 9.44 10.25
CA ASP A 275 -0.92 10.41 11.31
C ASP A 275 -1.00 9.80 12.71
N ILE A 276 -0.58 10.59 13.70
CA ILE A 276 -0.52 10.16 15.10
C ILE A 276 -1.92 9.97 15.72
N TYR A 277 -2.95 10.60 15.17
CA TYR A 277 -4.32 10.47 15.66
C TYR A 277 -4.93 9.16 15.18
N GLU A 278 -4.69 8.82 13.92
CA GLU A 278 -5.06 7.51 13.37
C GLU A 278 -4.31 6.38 14.09
N LEU A 279 -3.02 6.59 14.42
CA LEU A 279 -2.26 5.64 15.23
C LEU A 279 -2.91 5.42 16.60
N GLN A 280 -3.31 6.48 17.30
CA GLN A 280 -4.00 6.35 18.59
C GLN A 280 -5.36 5.64 18.47
N SER A 281 -6.04 5.80 17.34
CA SER A 281 -7.38 5.22 17.10
C SER A 281 -7.37 3.71 16.87
N ILE A 282 -6.19 3.09 16.71
CA ILE A 282 -6.05 1.62 16.63
C ILE A 282 -6.67 0.96 17.87
N GLN A 283 -6.66 1.62 19.03
CA GLN A 283 -7.25 1.12 20.28
C GLN A 283 -8.74 0.81 20.17
N ASP A 284 -9.46 1.39 19.21
CA ASP A 284 -10.90 1.22 19.05
C ASP A 284 -11.28 -0.10 18.37
N ASN A 285 -10.32 -0.73 17.66
CA ASN A 285 -10.53 -2.03 17.04
C ASN A 285 -9.30 -2.94 17.16
N ARG A 286 -9.24 -3.73 18.20
CA ARG A 286 -8.13 -4.63 18.52
C ARG A 286 -7.88 -5.76 17.50
N ALA A 287 -8.87 -6.06 16.65
CA ALA A 287 -8.80 -7.12 15.64
C ALA A 287 -8.55 -6.57 14.23
N GLY A 288 -8.41 -5.25 14.09
CA GLY A 288 -8.21 -4.58 12.82
C GLY A 288 -6.88 -4.94 12.16
N ARG A 289 -6.79 -4.62 10.87
CA ARG A 289 -5.55 -4.69 10.09
C ARG A 289 -5.13 -3.27 9.74
N TYR A 290 -3.90 -2.94 10.10
CA TYR A 290 -3.37 -1.59 10.01
C TYR A 290 -2.04 -1.58 9.28
N MET A 291 -1.77 -0.54 8.49
CA MET A 291 -0.50 -0.33 7.81
C MET A 291 -0.12 1.14 7.88
N LEU A 292 1.13 1.43 8.25
CA LEU A 292 1.67 2.77 8.07
C LEU A 292 1.90 3.03 6.59
N ILE A 293 1.59 4.27 6.17
CA ILE A 293 1.74 4.70 4.78
C ILE A 293 2.70 5.88 4.62
N LYS A 294 3.19 6.39 5.75
CA LYS A 294 4.27 7.40 5.84
C LYS A 294 4.89 7.38 7.24
N ASP A 295 5.97 8.14 7.41
CA ASP A 295 6.55 8.40 8.73
C ASP A 295 5.55 9.19 9.59
N ILE A 296 5.45 8.84 10.88
CA ILE A 296 4.55 9.46 11.85
C ILE A 296 5.36 10.29 12.84
N ASP A 297 5.09 11.58 12.89
CA ASP A 297 5.63 12.48 13.90
C ASP A 297 4.72 12.51 15.14
N GLY A 298 5.24 12.05 16.28
CA GLY A 298 4.56 12.02 17.57
C GLY A 298 4.83 13.21 18.47
N ALA A 299 5.61 14.21 18.06
CA ALA A 299 6.04 15.32 18.91
C ALA A 299 4.87 16.07 19.60
N THR A 300 3.72 16.17 18.94
CA THR A 300 2.52 16.82 19.50
C THR A 300 1.94 16.06 20.68
N THR A 301 2.26 14.77 20.85
CA THR A 301 1.70 13.94 21.93
C THR A 301 2.10 14.43 23.32
N LYS A 302 3.21 15.18 23.48
CA LYS A 302 3.60 15.79 24.75
C LYS A 302 2.50 16.65 25.38
N ASN A 303 1.62 17.23 24.56
CA ASN A 303 0.55 18.09 25.01
C ASN A 303 -0.80 17.35 25.16
N TRP A 304 -0.84 16.04 24.90
CA TRP A 304 -2.08 15.27 24.97
C TRP A 304 -2.41 14.84 26.39
N ASN A 305 -3.70 14.64 26.66
CA ASN A 305 -4.19 14.05 27.92
C ASN A 305 -3.61 14.76 29.15
N SER A 306 -3.58 16.10 29.16
CA SER A 306 -3.04 16.92 30.27
C SER A 306 -1.58 16.57 30.59
N GLY A 307 -0.76 16.26 29.60
CA GLY A 307 0.65 15.90 29.75
C GLY A 307 0.92 14.41 29.98
N ALA A 308 -0.13 13.55 29.92
CA ALA A 308 0.07 12.10 29.96
C ALA A 308 0.53 11.52 28.61
N GLY A 309 0.39 12.29 27.53
CA GLY A 309 0.89 11.89 26.22
C GLY A 309 -0.03 10.94 25.46
N PHE A 310 0.56 10.21 24.56
CA PHE A 310 -0.07 9.12 23.83
C PHE A 310 -0.46 7.98 24.78
N LYS A 311 -1.61 7.39 24.62
CA LYS A 311 -2.04 6.25 25.45
C LYS A 311 -1.49 4.96 24.84
N THR A 312 -0.72 4.19 25.60
CA THR A 312 -0.31 2.83 25.22
C THR A 312 -1.50 2.05 24.68
N LEU A 313 -1.38 1.53 23.48
CA LEU A 313 -2.43 0.75 22.83
C LEU A 313 -2.60 -0.59 23.56
N PHE A 314 -3.82 -0.94 23.95
CA PHE A 314 -4.12 -2.24 24.55
C PHE A 314 -3.25 -2.60 25.77
N ASN A 315 -3.23 -1.75 26.77
CA ASN A 315 -2.41 -1.93 27.99
C ASN A 315 -3.02 -2.91 29.02
N ASP A 316 -4.04 -3.66 28.63
CA ASP A 316 -4.73 -4.68 29.44
C ASP A 316 -4.70 -6.02 28.72
N SER A 317 -4.36 -7.10 29.44
CA SER A 317 -4.31 -8.46 28.89
C SER A 317 -5.67 -9.00 28.42
N ALA A 318 -6.78 -8.50 28.99
CA ALA A 318 -8.13 -8.85 28.56
C ALA A 318 -8.50 -8.20 27.21
N LEU A 319 -7.94 -7.03 26.93
CA LEU A 319 -8.21 -6.24 25.72
C LEU A 319 -7.01 -6.22 24.74
N LYS A 320 -6.15 -7.21 24.81
CA LYS A 320 -4.93 -7.32 23.98
C LYS A 320 -5.20 -7.14 22.48
N PHE A 321 -4.22 -6.60 21.77
CA PHE A 321 -4.23 -6.54 20.30
C PHE A 321 -4.18 -7.95 19.72
N ILE A 322 -5.07 -8.25 18.79
CA ILE A 322 -5.17 -9.55 18.09
C ILE A 322 -5.21 -9.42 16.57
N GLY A 323 -5.00 -8.21 16.08
CA GLY A 323 -5.03 -7.86 14.67
C GLY A 323 -3.68 -7.99 13.97
N VAL A 324 -3.51 -7.18 12.95
CA VAL A 324 -2.25 -7.06 12.20
C VAL A 324 -1.85 -5.58 12.16
N PHE A 325 -0.62 -5.28 12.54
CA PHE A 325 -0.01 -3.95 12.38
C PHE A 325 1.29 -4.08 11.59
N ASP A 326 1.37 -3.41 10.45
CA ASP A 326 2.55 -3.37 9.60
C ASP A 326 3.08 -1.94 9.53
N GLY A 327 4.29 -1.72 10.04
CA GLY A 327 4.98 -0.44 9.94
C GLY A 327 5.45 -0.11 8.53
N ALA A 328 5.42 -1.09 7.60
CA ALA A 328 5.81 -0.95 6.19
C ALA A 328 7.18 -0.26 5.98
N GLY A 329 8.08 -0.33 6.99
CA GLY A 329 9.39 0.31 6.99
C GLY A 329 9.36 1.82 7.26
N TYR A 330 8.20 2.39 7.61
CA TYR A 330 8.09 3.77 8.09
C TYR A 330 8.44 3.89 9.57
N THR A 331 8.82 5.10 9.98
CA THR A 331 9.26 5.42 11.33
C THR A 331 8.16 6.15 12.10
N ILE A 332 7.92 5.75 13.34
CA ILE A 332 7.18 6.55 14.32
C ILE A 332 8.23 7.26 15.18
N SER A 333 8.26 8.60 15.13
CA SER A 333 9.25 9.39 15.86
C SER A 333 8.62 10.23 16.97
N ASP A 334 9.45 10.60 17.95
CA ASP A 334 9.17 11.58 19.01
C ASP A 334 7.87 11.32 19.79
N LEU A 335 7.50 10.03 19.92
CA LEU A 335 6.32 9.62 20.65
C LEU A 335 6.56 9.77 22.16
N TYR A 336 5.68 10.54 22.83
CA TYR A 336 5.73 10.76 24.25
C TYR A 336 4.60 10.00 24.95
N ILE A 337 4.95 9.17 25.96
CA ILE A 337 4.03 8.47 26.85
C ILE A 337 4.47 8.73 28.29
N ASN A 338 3.55 9.28 29.10
CA ASN A 338 3.77 9.46 30.55
C ASN A 338 2.56 8.86 31.30
N SER A 339 2.70 7.64 31.79
CA SER A 339 1.62 6.89 32.39
C SER A 339 1.99 6.40 33.79
N SER A 340 1.10 6.70 34.75
CA SER A 340 1.16 6.15 36.11
C SER A 340 0.17 4.99 36.31
N THR A 341 -0.57 4.60 35.27
CA THR A 341 -1.60 3.58 35.31
C THR A 341 -1.40 2.55 34.21
N GLY A 342 -1.90 1.34 34.42
CA GLY A 342 -1.73 0.23 33.49
C GLY A 342 -0.62 -0.72 33.92
N LYS A 343 -0.62 -1.92 33.36
CA LYS A 343 0.33 -2.98 33.71
C LYS A 343 1.44 -3.13 32.68
N TYR A 344 1.20 -2.70 31.47
CA TYR A 344 2.10 -2.94 30.34
C TYR A 344 2.35 -1.65 29.58
N GLY A 345 3.62 -1.35 29.31
CA GLY A 345 4.07 -0.12 28.63
C GLY A 345 4.72 -0.39 27.28
N GLY A 346 4.60 0.57 26.36
CA GLY A 346 5.13 0.52 25.00
C GLY A 346 4.17 1.17 24.02
N LEU A 347 4.47 1.09 22.72
CA LEU A 347 3.50 1.46 21.69
C LEU A 347 2.23 0.60 21.83
N PHE A 348 2.40 -0.73 21.93
CA PHE A 348 1.38 -1.68 22.32
C PHE A 348 1.68 -2.21 23.73
N GLY A 349 0.73 -2.20 24.62
CA GLY A 349 0.91 -2.79 25.96
C GLY A 349 0.92 -4.31 25.88
N VAL A 350 -0.14 -4.93 25.33
CA VAL A 350 -0.26 -6.38 25.16
C VAL A 350 -0.64 -6.72 23.73
N SER A 351 0.08 -7.66 23.14
CA SER A 351 -0.23 -8.17 21.80
C SER A 351 -0.24 -9.69 21.74
N ALA A 352 -1.26 -10.24 21.10
CA ALA A 352 -1.31 -11.62 20.56
C ALA A 352 -1.54 -11.61 19.05
N GLY A 353 -1.50 -10.43 18.44
CA GLY A 353 -1.58 -10.21 16.99
C GLY A 353 -0.21 -10.23 16.32
N LYS A 354 -0.21 -9.92 15.03
CA LYS A 354 1.02 -9.78 14.24
C LYS A 354 1.43 -8.31 14.18
N ILE A 355 2.67 -8.01 14.60
CA ILE A 355 3.29 -6.70 14.48
C ILE A 355 4.60 -6.89 13.70
N ALA A 356 4.80 -6.12 12.65
CA ALA A 356 5.95 -6.27 11.76
C ALA A 356 6.42 -4.91 11.20
N ASN A 357 7.70 -4.85 10.80
CA ASN A 357 8.32 -3.74 10.06
C ASN A 357 8.16 -2.37 10.74
N VAL A 358 8.11 -2.32 12.07
CA VAL A 358 7.95 -1.10 12.88
C VAL A 358 9.32 -0.53 13.23
N GLN A 359 9.51 0.76 12.95
CA GLN A 359 10.68 1.52 13.37
C GLN A 359 10.25 2.61 14.34
N LEU A 360 10.98 2.75 15.46
CA LEU A 360 10.75 3.80 16.46
C LEU A 360 12.02 4.65 16.59
N SER A 361 11.86 5.97 16.73
CA SER A 361 12.97 6.91 16.92
C SER A 361 12.56 8.02 17.88
N GLY A 362 13.49 8.51 18.72
CA GLY A 362 13.24 9.65 19.61
C GLY A 362 12.14 9.43 20.65
N ILE A 363 11.89 8.19 21.06
CA ILE A 363 10.78 7.82 21.94
C ILE A 363 11.07 8.25 23.37
N ASP A 364 10.10 8.90 23.99
CA ASP A 364 10.16 9.35 25.40
C ASP A 364 9.04 8.66 26.20
N TYR A 365 9.40 7.56 26.84
CA TYR A 365 8.49 6.74 27.65
C TYR A 365 8.80 6.88 29.14
N ASN A 366 7.85 7.43 29.90
CA ASN A 366 7.88 7.51 31.35
C ASN A 366 6.73 6.71 31.94
N PHE A 367 7.05 5.55 32.50
CA PHE A 367 6.09 4.70 33.19
C PHE A 367 6.37 4.67 34.68
N THR A 368 5.40 5.15 35.49
CA THR A 368 5.50 5.15 36.96
C THR A 368 4.30 4.37 37.51
N GLY A 369 4.49 3.56 38.56
CA GLY A 369 3.43 2.76 39.16
C GLY A 369 3.68 1.25 39.02
N GLY A 370 2.64 0.43 39.15
CA GLY A 370 2.74 -1.03 39.18
C GLY A 370 2.87 -1.69 37.79
N ILE A 371 3.85 -1.25 36.99
CA ILE A 371 4.09 -1.78 35.64
C ILE A 371 4.73 -3.18 35.75
N GLU A 372 4.15 -4.16 35.06
CA GLU A 372 4.61 -5.54 35.02
C GLU A 372 5.64 -5.77 33.90
N ALA A 373 5.46 -5.11 32.74
CA ALA A 373 6.44 -5.17 31.63
C ALA A 373 6.41 -3.92 30.76
N ILE A 374 7.58 -3.55 30.22
CA ILE A 374 7.77 -2.44 29.30
C ILE A 374 8.59 -2.93 28.09
N GLY A 375 8.19 -2.53 26.90
CA GLY A 375 8.93 -2.71 25.66
C GLY A 375 8.83 -1.48 24.76
N GLY A 376 9.77 -1.28 23.84
CA GLY A 376 9.66 -0.16 22.90
C GLY A 376 8.38 -0.31 22.02
N ILE A 377 8.23 -1.46 21.39
CA ILE A 377 7.07 -1.75 20.52
C ILE A 377 5.96 -2.45 21.31
N VAL A 378 6.26 -3.53 22.02
CA VAL A 378 5.27 -4.33 22.77
C VAL A 378 5.77 -4.57 24.19
N GLY A 379 4.95 -4.24 25.20
CA GLY A 379 5.26 -4.50 26.62
C GLY A 379 5.18 -5.99 26.95
N TYR A 380 4.09 -6.65 26.56
CA TYR A 380 3.88 -8.08 26.80
C TYR A 380 3.39 -8.79 25.53
N ASN A 381 4.25 -9.58 24.93
CA ASN A 381 3.98 -10.29 23.67
C ASN A 381 3.50 -11.73 23.96
N LEU A 382 2.26 -12.02 23.57
CA LEU A 382 1.63 -13.34 23.64
C LEU A 382 1.63 -14.08 22.31
N SER A 383 2.18 -13.47 21.27
CA SER A 383 2.24 -14.04 19.92
C SER A 383 3.48 -14.92 19.78
N LEU A 384 3.35 -16.05 19.08
CA LEU A 384 4.46 -16.93 18.73
C LEU A 384 5.25 -16.44 17.51
N ILE A 385 4.95 -15.24 16.99
CA ILE A 385 5.48 -14.74 15.72
C ILE A 385 6.43 -13.58 15.98
N HIS A 386 7.60 -13.64 15.33
CA HIS A 386 8.70 -12.70 15.44
C HIS A 386 8.28 -11.24 15.20
N ILE A 387 8.81 -10.38 16.05
CA ILE A 387 8.80 -8.92 15.88
C ILE A 387 9.97 -8.54 14.98
#